data_ecba353f7d734ad931b0cc2aaa8c81fe
#
_entry.id   ecba353f7d734ad931b0cc2aaa8c81fe
#
_cell.length_a   1.000
_cell.length_b   1.000
_cell.length_c   1.000
_cell.angle_alpha   90.00
_cell.angle_beta   90.00
_cell.angle_gamma   90.00
#
_symmetry.space_group_name_H-M   'P 1'
#
loop_
_entity.id
_entity.type
_entity.pdbx_description
1 polymer ?
#
loop_
_entity_poly.entity_id
_entity_poly.type
_entity_poly.pdbx_seq_one_letter_code
_entity_poly.pdbx_strand_id
1 'polypeptide(L)'
;MKVVVTPDTPKPLAITPNYLYKLNYNFEYESEGSLQFDVGSILDKAGTNSRIENGNAFSTASHSLESYAPHNWECLEKFFYIIHQQIVPIWTSWGYFDNMRIYPRESWVNIHKRGGYTGEHLHSPSPLVISCYLKAPKGSGNFLVRDPLEYHRFGTPQEPAQNIWKEIPVQTNDVLVFPGWLKHKTQPNNTNDDRIVLSVNYESH
;
A
#
# COMPACT_ATOMS: atom_id res chain seq x y z
N MET A 1 40.85 32.33 30.36
CA MET A 1 40.62 31.16 29.54
C MET A 1 39.16 31.21 29.07
N LYS A 2 38.90 31.44 27.78
CA LYS A 2 37.53 31.43 27.25
C LYS A 2 37.23 29.99 26.81
N VAL A 3 36.27 29.37 27.46
CA VAL A 3 35.75 28.05 27.05
C VAL A 3 34.80 28.32 25.89
N VAL A 4 35.17 27.88 24.71
CA VAL A 4 34.29 27.89 23.52
C VAL A 4 33.56 26.57 23.55
N VAL A 5 32.27 26.59 23.92
CA VAL A 5 31.39 25.44 23.78
C VAL A 5 30.78 25.49 22.41
N THR A 6 31.14 24.55 21.53
CA THR A 6 30.47 24.34 20.25
C THR A 6 29.27 23.42 20.52
N PRO A 7 28.02 23.87 20.34
CA PRO A 7 26.89 23.00 20.53
C PRO A 7 26.92 21.87 19.48
N ASP A 8 26.63 20.67 19.92
CA ASP A 8 26.47 19.54 19.00
C ASP A 8 25.33 19.83 18.00
N THR A 9 25.51 19.38 16.79
CA THR A 9 24.43 19.44 15.78
C THR A 9 23.23 18.67 16.31
N PRO A 10 22.02 19.27 16.37
CA PRO A 10 20.84 18.60 16.85
C PRO A 10 20.59 17.30 16.05
N LYS A 11 20.37 16.21 16.75
CA LYS A 11 20.05 14.91 16.15
C LYS A 11 18.56 14.65 16.31
N PRO A 12 17.83 14.34 15.25
CA PRO A 12 16.41 13.98 15.36
C PRO A 12 16.28 12.68 16.16
N LEU A 13 15.32 12.66 17.08
CA LEU A 13 14.90 11.44 17.78
C LEU A 13 13.57 10.98 17.20
N ALA A 14 13.48 9.71 16.82
CA ALA A 14 12.23 9.10 16.43
C ALA A 14 11.38 8.84 17.67
N ILE A 15 10.22 9.50 17.75
CA ILE A 15 9.27 9.33 18.87
C ILE A 15 8.05 8.48 18.50
N THR A 16 7.94 8.12 17.22
CA THR A 16 6.88 7.29 16.66
C THR A 16 7.47 6.20 15.78
N PRO A 17 6.83 5.03 15.69
CA PRO A 17 7.24 4.02 14.72
C PRO A 17 7.06 4.52 13.28
N ASN A 18 7.74 3.87 12.35
CA ASN A 18 7.47 4.09 10.93
C ASN A 18 6.13 3.41 10.58
N TYR A 19 5.22 4.15 9.97
CA TYR A 19 3.90 3.62 9.62
C TYR A 19 3.74 3.27 8.13
N LEU A 20 4.76 3.51 7.33
CA LEU A 20 4.75 3.13 5.92
C LEU A 20 6.04 2.39 5.58
N TYR A 21 5.89 1.16 5.12
CA TYR A 21 6.96 0.32 4.62
C TYR A 21 6.75 0.04 3.14
N LYS A 22 7.84 -0.04 2.41
CA LYS A 22 7.84 -0.45 1.01
C LYS A 22 8.78 -1.63 0.82
N LEU A 23 8.24 -2.72 0.32
CA LEU A 23 8.94 -3.93 -0.06
C LEU A 23 8.90 -4.04 -1.59
N ASN A 24 9.90 -4.64 -2.18
CA ASN A 24 9.90 -4.96 -3.61
C ASN A 24 10.19 -6.44 -3.79
N TYR A 25 9.30 -7.14 -4.50
CA TYR A 25 9.46 -8.55 -4.82
C TYR A 25 9.89 -8.68 -6.27
N ASN A 26 11.12 -9.13 -6.49
CA ASN A 26 11.55 -9.47 -7.84
C ASN A 26 11.04 -10.87 -8.19
N PHE A 27 9.90 -10.90 -8.92
CA PHE A 27 9.26 -12.15 -9.33
C PHE A 27 9.86 -12.76 -10.60
N GLU A 28 10.86 -12.12 -11.21
CA GLU A 28 11.45 -12.54 -12.48
C GLU A 28 12.50 -13.67 -12.35
N TYR A 29 12.94 -13.98 -11.13
CA TYR A 29 13.91 -15.05 -10.95
C TYR A 29 13.23 -16.41 -10.78
N GLU A 30 13.28 -17.21 -11.82
CA GLU A 30 12.99 -18.65 -11.82
C GLU A 30 14.02 -19.44 -10.99
N SER A 31 14.02 -19.27 -9.69
CA SER A 31 14.55 -20.29 -8.79
C SER A 31 13.38 -21.13 -8.27
N GLU A 32 13.62 -22.40 -7.94
CA GLU A 32 12.62 -23.22 -7.23
C GLU A 32 12.15 -22.43 -6.00
N GLY A 33 11.03 -21.75 -6.11
CA GLY A 33 10.53 -20.87 -5.07
C GLY A 33 10.13 -19.47 -5.51
N SER A 34 10.37 -19.06 -6.76
CA SER A 34 9.95 -17.74 -7.25
C SER A 34 8.43 -17.64 -7.35
N LEU A 35 7.93 -16.46 -6.95
CA LEU A 35 6.53 -16.11 -7.12
C LEU A 35 6.35 -15.52 -8.52
N GLN A 36 5.72 -16.26 -9.39
CA GLN A 36 5.18 -15.70 -10.61
C GLN A 36 3.71 -15.37 -10.38
N PHE A 37 3.33 -14.09 -10.52
CA PHE A 37 1.93 -13.75 -10.64
C PHE A 37 1.50 -13.97 -12.09
N ASP A 38 0.60 -14.88 -12.29
CA ASP A 38 -0.16 -14.89 -13.52
C ASP A 38 -1.18 -13.74 -13.49
N VAL A 39 -0.72 -12.57 -13.91
CA VAL A 39 -1.55 -11.37 -13.99
C VAL A 39 -2.74 -11.60 -14.91
N GLY A 40 -2.60 -12.44 -15.94
CA GLY A 40 -3.69 -12.84 -16.82
C GLY A 40 -4.80 -13.54 -16.05
N SER A 41 -4.48 -14.59 -15.30
CA SER A 41 -5.45 -15.31 -14.46
C SER A 41 -6.11 -14.41 -13.42
N ILE A 42 -5.35 -13.46 -12.84
CA ILE A 42 -5.92 -12.49 -11.89
C ILE A 42 -6.92 -11.57 -12.58
N LEU A 43 -6.60 -11.08 -13.78
CA LEU A 43 -7.48 -10.22 -14.55
C LEU A 43 -8.72 -10.96 -15.04
N ASP A 44 -8.59 -12.19 -15.48
CA ASP A 44 -9.72 -13.02 -15.91
C ASP A 44 -10.70 -13.25 -14.75
N LYS A 45 -10.17 -13.52 -13.55
CA LYS A 45 -11.01 -13.64 -12.35
C LYS A 45 -11.63 -12.29 -11.91
N ALA A 46 -10.90 -11.17 -12.07
CA ALA A 46 -11.37 -9.84 -11.72
C ALA A 46 -12.33 -9.24 -12.76
N GLY A 47 -12.12 -9.54 -14.05
CA GLY A 47 -12.71 -8.81 -15.18
C GLY A 47 -14.22 -8.90 -15.29
N THR A 48 -14.85 -9.97 -14.81
CA THR A 48 -16.32 -10.16 -14.90
C THR A 48 -17.10 -9.52 -13.75
N ASN A 49 -16.43 -9.07 -12.69
CA ASN A 49 -17.06 -8.69 -11.43
C ASN A 49 -16.57 -7.36 -10.85
N SER A 50 -15.96 -6.52 -11.68
CA SER A 50 -15.48 -5.21 -11.24
C SER A 50 -16.55 -4.13 -11.41
N ARG A 51 -16.65 -3.24 -10.43
CA ARG A 51 -17.42 -2.00 -10.54
C ARG A 51 -16.55 -0.87 -11.09
N ILE A 52 -17.18 0.08 -11.74
CA ILE A 52 -16.51 1.31 -12.19
C ILE A 52 -16.31 2.23 -10.96
N GLU A 53 -15.10 2.74 -10.82
CA GLU A 53 -14.73 3.75 -9.82
C GLU A 53 -14.31 5.06 -10.48
N ASN A 54 -13.51 5.87 -9.78
CA ASN A 54 -13.11 7.20 -10.23
C ASN A 54 -12.36 7.19 -11.57
N GLY A 55 -12.79 8.03 -12.46
CA GLY A 55 -12.24 8.11 -13.80
C GLY A 55 -12.52 6.81 -14.57
N ASN A 56 -11.45 6.17 -15.02
CA ASN A 56 -11.52 4.89 -15.75
C ASN A 56 -10.88 3.76 -14.92
N ALA A 57 -11.32 3.65 -13.66
CA ALA A 57 -10.89 2.61 -12.73
C ALA A 57 -11.97 1.55 -12.54
N PHE A 58 -11.53 0.31 -12.32
CA PHE A 58 -12.37 -0.84 -12.03
C PHE A 58 -11.89 -1.52 -10.76
N SER A 59 -12.81 -1.97 -9.92
CA SER A 59 -12.48 -2.61 -8.65
C SER A 59 -13.38 -3.80 -8.35
N THR A 60 -12.82 -4.84 -7.78
CA THR A 60 -13.57 -6.00 -7.26
C THR A 60 -13.99 -5.86 -5.80
N ALA A 61 -13.69 -4.71 -5.16
CA ALA A 61 -13.90 -4.47 -3.72
C ALA A 61 -15.34 -4.65 -3.21
N SER A 62 -16.34 -4.65 -4.08
CA SER A 62 -17.75 -4.80 -3.68
C SER A 62 -18.32 -6.17 -3.94
N HIS A 63 -17.48 -7.13 -4.29
CA HIS A 63 -17.99 -8.47 -4.57
C HIS A 63 -18.29 -9.18 -3.25
N SER A 64 -19.55 -9.58 -3.06
CA SER A 64 -20.04 -10.19 -1.81
C SER A 64 -19.64 -11.65 -1.64
N LEU A 65 -19.11 -12.30 -2.67
CA LEU A 65 -18.76 -13.70 -2.62
C LEU A 65 -17.29 -13.87 -2.21
N GLU A 66 -17.05 -14.59 -1.14
CA GLU A 66 -15.72 -14.89 -0.59
C GLU A 66 -14.78 -15.56 -1.62
N SER A 67 -15.33 -16.33 -2.56
CA SER A 67 -14.58 -16.94 -3.66
C SER A 67 -13.92 -15.92 -4.61
N TYR A 68 -14.36 -14.67 -4.61
CA TYR A 68 -13.77 -13.60 -5.40
C TYR A 68 -12.70 -12.80 -4.66
N ALA A 69 -12.50 -13.08 -3.36
CA ALA A 69 -11.43 -12.46 -2.61
C ALA A 69 -10.07 -13.05 -3.01
N PRO A 70 -9.14 -12.24 -3.55
CA PRO A 70 -7.84 -12.72 -4.02
C PRO A 70 -7.05 -13.54 -3.00
N HIS A 71 -7.21 -13.27 -1.70
CA HIS A 71 -6.50 -14.04 -0.66
C HIS A 71 -6.94 -15.52 -0.57
N ASN A 72 -8.05 -15.89 -1.21
CA ASN A 72 -8.52 -17.27 -1.33
C ASN A 72 -8.15 -17.94 -2.66
N TRP A 73 -7.39 -17.26 -3.52
CA TRP A 73 -7.01 -17.82 -4.81
C TRP A 73 -5.73 -18.64 -4.70
N GLU A 74 -5.78 -19.88 -5.17
CA GLU A 74 -4.64 -20.80 -5.15
C GLU A 74 -3.37 -20.19 -5.78
N CYS A 75 -3.52 -19.43 -6.88
CA CYS A 75 -2.41 -18.76 -7.54
C CYS A 75 -1.72 -17.68 -6.69
N LEU A 76 -2.32 -17.25 -5.56
CA LEU A 76 -1.77 -16.28 -4.63
C LEU A 76 -1.36 -16.88 -3.27
N GLU A 77 -1.61 -18.15 -3.02
CA GLU A 77 -1.30 -18.81 -1.75
C GLU A 77 0.16 -18.59 -1.33
N LYS A 78 1.09 -18.84 -2.24
CA LYS A 78 2.52 -18.66 -1.97
C LYS A 78 2.88 -17.20 -1.69
N PHE A 79 2.26 -16.25 -2.38
CA PHE A 79 2.44 -14.82 -2.09
C PHE A 79 2.01 -14.50 -0.66
N PHE A 80 0.82 -14.93 -0.25
CA PHE A 80 0.34 -14.67 1.10
C PHE A 80 1.19 -15.34 2.17
N TYR A 81 1.70 -16.53 1.92
CA TYR A 81 2.65 -17.18 2.82
C TYR A 81 3.92 -16.36 3.02
N ILE A 82 4.53 -15.86 1.95
CA ILE A 82 5.76 -15.08 2.02
C ILE A 82 5.52 -13.70 2.62
N ILE A 83 4.49 -12.98 2.15
CA ILE A 83 4.20 -11.63 2.66
C ILE A 83 3.87 -11.65 4.15
N HIS A 84 3.19 -12.69 4.62
CA HIS A 84 2.86 -12.84 6.03
C HIS A 84 4.13 -12.82 6.91
N GLN A 85 5.17 -13.52 6.52
CA GLN A 85 6.45 -13.51 7.26
C GLN A 85 7.11 -12.12 7.29
N GLN A 86 6.89 -11.30 6.29
CA GLN A 86 7.44 -9.95 6.21
C GLN A 86 6.64 -8.91 6.99
N ILE A 87 5.32 -9.08 7.07
CA ILE A 87 4.45 -8.11 7.75
C ILE A 87 4.39 -8.31 9.26
N VAL A 88 4.64 -9.52 9.78
CA VAL A 88 4.63 -9.79 11.24
C VAL A 88 5.65 -8.91 11.99
N PRO A 89 6.92 -8.79 11.57
CA PRO A 89 7.86 -7.87 12.22
C PRO A 89 7.42 -6.40 12.14
N ILE A 90 6.77 -5.98 11.05
CA ILE A 90 6.23 -4.63 10.90
C ILE A 90 5.12 -4.41 11.92
N TRP A 91 4.19 -5.36 12.02
CA TRP A 91 3.10 -5.37 12.98
C TRP A 91 3.61 -5.21 14.42
N THR A 92 4.61 -6.01 14.80
CA THR A 92 5.23 -5.94 16.12
C THR A 92 5.92 -4.59 16.36
N SER A 93 6.57 -4.01 15.32
CA SER A 93 7.21 -2.70 15.41
C SER A 93 6.24 -1.55 15.69
N TRP A 94 4.95 -1.72 15.38
CA TRP A 94 3.90 -0.75 15.69
C TRP A 94 3.39 -0.86 17.13
N GLY A 95 3.93 -1.78 17.92
CA GLY A 95 3.58 -1.98 19.33
C GLY A 95 2.39 -2.94 19.55
N TYR A 96 1.97 -3.66 18.51
CA TYR A 96 0.99 -4.72 18.67
C TYR A 96 1.61 -5.97 19.27
N PHE A 97 0.83 -6.72 20.03
CA PHE A 97 1.31 -7.93 20.68
C PHE A 97 1.72 -8.99 19.64
N ASP A 98 2.87 -9.61 19.84
CA ASP A 98 3.40 -10.67 18.97
C ASP A 98 2.58 -11.97 19.02
N ASN A 99 1.82 -12.19 20.08
CA ASN A 99 0.91 -13.34 20.22
C ASN A 99 -0.45 -13.15 19.51
N MET A 100 -0.73 -11.94 19.01
CA MET A 100 -1.93 -11.71 18.19
C MET A 100 -1.68 -12.25 16.78
N ARG A 101 -2.60 -13.09 16.32
CA ARG A 101 -2.56 -13.56 14.93
C ARG A 101 -3.18 -12.52 14.02
N ILE A 102 -2.46 -12.19 12.94
CA ILE A 102 -2.99 -11.36 11.85
C ILE A 102 -3.27 -12.24 10.64
N TYR A 103 -4.35 -11.96 9.93
CA TYR A 103 -4.76 -12.73 8.75
C TYR A 103 -5.49 -11.82 7.76
N PRO A 104 -5.44 -12.15 6.45
CA PRO A 104 -6.20 -11.44 5.44
C PRO A 104 -7.70 -11.60 5.70
N ARG A 105 -8.43 -10.50 5.77
CA ARG A 105 -9.89 -10.52 5.91
C ARG A 105 -10.58 -10.20 4.61
N GLU A 106 -10.16 -9.13 3.97
CA GLU A 106 -10.73 -8.63 2.73
C GLU A 106 -9.61 -8.38 1.73
N SER A 107 -9.83 -8.72 0.49
CA SER A 107 -8.90 -8.38 -0.57
C SER A 107 -9.63 -8.17 -1.89
N TRP A 108 -9.05 -7.33 -2.74
CA TRP A 108 -9.60 -6.99 -4.06
C TRP A 108 -8.51 -6.55 -5.02
N VAL A 109 -8.85 -6.55 -6.30
CA VAL A 109 -8.00 -6.03 -7.37
C VAL A 109 -8.58 -4.73 -7.89
N ASN A 110 -7.72 -3.71 -8.00
CA ASN A 110 -8.01 -2.46 -8.67
C ASN A 110 -7.28 -2.41 -10.02
N ILE A 111 -7.99 -2.07 -11.07
CA ILE A 111 -7.47 -1.90 -12.42
C ILE A 111 -7.69 -0.45 -12.83
N HIS A 112 -6.61 0.31 -12.94
CA HIS A 112 -6.66 1.70 -13.33
C HIS A 112 -6.23 1.83 -14.80
N LYS A 113 -7.18 2.01 -15.69
CA LYS A 113 -6.92 2.39 -17.08
C LYS A 113 -6.50 3.85 -17.16
N ARG A 114 -6.19 4.33 -18.35
CA ARG A 114 -5.82 5.74 -18.54
C ARG A 114 -6.88 6.67 -17.93
N GLY A 115 -6.44 7.58 -17.06
CA GLY A 115 -7.28 8.50 -16.29
C GLY A 115 -7.88 7.90 -15.01
N GLY A 116 -7.80 6.59 -14.80
CA GLY A 116 -8.32 5.92 -13.60
C GLY A 116 -7.43 6.16 -12.38
N TYR A 117 -8.06 6.29 -11.22
CA TYR A 117 -7.39 6.49 -9.93
C TYR A 117 -8.28 6.00 -8.78
N THR A 118 -7.67 5.82 -7.62
CA THR A 118 -8.39 5.62 -6.35
C THR A 118 -8.43 6.93 -5.58
N GLY A 119 -9.62 7.39 -5.23
CA GLY A 119 -9.84 8.62 -4.45
C GLY A 119 -9.32 8.53 -3.01
N GLU A 120 -9.35 9.65 -2.28
CA GLU A 120 -8.96 9.68 -0.87
C GLU A 120 -9.87 8.78 -0.03
N HIS A 121 -9.26 7.89 0.75
CA HIS A 121 -9.94 6.97 1.65
C HIS A 121 -9.02 6.45 2.76
N LEU A 122 -9.57 5.62 3.63
CA LEU A 122 -8.89 4.86 4.67
C LEU A 122 -9.57 3.48 4.80
N HIS A 123 -8.96 2.58 5.55
CA HIS A 123 -9.42 1.19 5.72
C HIS A 123 -9.79 0.86 7.18
N SER A 124 -10.30 1.82 7.93
CA SER A 124 -10.76 1.55 9.29
C SER A 124 -11.94 0.55 9.29
N PRO A 125 -11.94 -0.47 10.16
CA PRO A 125 -11.08 -0.64 11.33
C PRO A 125 -9.84 -1.52 11.12
N SER A 126 -9.44 -1.81 9.89
CA SER A 126 -8.31 -2.71 9.63
C SER A 126 -7.01 -2.17 10.24
N PRO A 127 -6.32 -2.94 11.10
CA PRO A 127 -5.09 -2.47 11.74
C PRO A 127 -3.90 -2.41 10.78
N LEU A 128 -3.88 -3.26 9.76
CA LEU A 128 -2.82 -3.32 8.76
C LEU A 128 -3.42 -3.54 7.37
N VAL A 129 -2.83 -2.86 6.39
CA VAL A 129 -3.22 -2.93 4.98
C VAL A 129 -1.97 -3.13 4.13
N ILE A 130 -2.10 -3.90 3.07
CA ILE A 130 -1.10 -3.95 2.01
C ILE A 130 -1.70 -3.52 0.67
N SER A 131 -0.88 -2.86 -0.15
CA SER A 131 -1.17 -2.57 -1.56
C SER A 131 -0.02 -3.08 -2.41
N CYS A 132 -0.27 -4.17 -3.15
CA CYS A 132 0.71 -4.80 -4.02
C CYS A 132 0.50 -4.35 -5.47
N TYR A 133 1.52 -3.73 -6.06
CA TYR A 133 1.52 -3.26 -7.43
C TYR A 133 1.92 -4.39 -8.39
N LEU A 134 0.95 -5.20 -8.79
CA LEU A 134 1.15 -6.33 -9.71
C LEU A 134 1.65 -5.85 -11.09
N LYS A 135 1.15 -4.68 -11.53
CA LYS A 135 1.63 -3.97 -12.71
C LYS A 135 1.55 -2.47 -12.45
N ALA A 136 2.67 -1.78 -12.55
CA ALA A 136 2.74 -0.32 -12.42
C ALA A 136 3.70 0.25 -13.49
N PRO A 137 3.21 0.51 -14.70
CA PRO A 137 4.00 1.09 -15.77
C PRO A 137 4.57 2.45 -15.36
N LYS A 138 5.75 2.78 -15.87
CA LYS A 138 6.35 4.10 -15.63
C LYS A 138 5.41 5.21 -16.09
N GLY A 139 5.05 6.13 -15.19
CA GLY A 139 4.09 7.21 -15.46
C GLY A 139 2.63 6.84 -15.15
N SER A 140 2.36 5.64 -14.63
CA SER A 140 1.00 5.25 -14.23
C SER A 140 0.52 5.91 -12.92
N GLY A 141 1.29 6.87 -12.40
CA GLY A 141 0.97 7.61 -11.17
C GLY A 141 1.47 6.93 -9.91
N ASN A 142 1.68 7.72 -8.87
CA ASN A 142 2.25 7.31 -7.60
C ASN A 142 1.17 7.14 -6.52
N PHE A 143 1.54 6.50 -5.42
CA PHE A 143 0.76 6.46 -4.21
C PHE A 143 0.95 7.77 -3.43
N LEU A 144 -0.12 8.33 -2.89
CA LEU A 144 -0.11 9.57 -2.14
C LEU A 144 -0.61 9.32 -0.72
N VAL A 145 0.20 9.67 0.26
CA VAL A 145 -0.13 9.57 1.67
C VAL A 145 -0.41 10.95 2.23
N ARG A 146 -1.51 11.11 2.93
CA ARG A 146 -1.81 12.33 3.67
C ARG A 146 -0.96 12.38 4.94
N ASP A 147 -0.34 13.53 5.18
CA ASP A 147 0.46 13.75 6.39
C ASP A 147 -0.44 13.59 7.63
N PRO A 148 -0.24 12.58 8.48
CA PRO A 148 -1.07 12.37 9.66
C PRO A 148 -0.91 13.47 10.70
N LEU A 149 0.17 14.25 10.62
CA LEU A 149 0.47 15.36 11.52
C LEU A 149 0.17 16.73 10.87
N GLU A 150 -0.71 16.78 9.89
CA GLU A 150 -1.05 18.03 9.17
C GLU A 150 -1.48 19.17 10.10
N TYR A 151 -2.03 18.85 11.27
CA TYR A 151 -2.47 19.84 12.26
C TYR A 151 -1.34 20.72 12.80
N HIS A 152 -0.08 20.25 12.80
CA HIS A 152 1.05 21.08 13.21
C HIS A 152 1.28 22.28 12.28
N ARG A 153 0.66 22.27 11.09
CA ARG A 153 0.75 23.34 10.10
C ARG A 153 -0.25 24.47 10.35
N PHE A 154 -1.27 24.24 11.21
CA PHE A 154 -2.23 25.26 11.55
C PHE A 154 -1.57 26.36 12.39
N GLY A 155 -1.79 27.61 12.01
CA GLY A 155 -1.26 28.77 12.71
C GLY A 155 0.19 29.14 12.38
N THR A 156 0.88 28.39 11.53
CA THR A 156 2.19 28.77 11.01
C THR A 156 2.12 29.18 9.56
N PRO A 157 2.81 30.26 9.14
CA PRO A 157 2.95 30.57 7.71
C PRO A 157 3.57 29.39 6.98
N GLN A 158 2.92 28.92 5.94
CA GLN A 158 3.38 27.79 5.13
C GLN A 158 3.73 28.31 3.73
N GLU A 159 4.82 27.80 3.17
CA GLU A 159 5.06 27.96 1.74
C GLU A 159 3.88 27.35 0.95
N PRO A 160 3.34 28.05 -0.05
CA PRO A 160 2.20 27.54 -0.83
C PRO A 160 2.43 26.16 -1.46
N ALA A 161 3.70 25.80 -1.67
CA ALA A 161 4.10 24.50 -2.22
C ALA A 161 4.12 23.36 -1.19
N GLN A 162 3.94 23.64 0.10
CA GLN A 162 3.91 22.58 1.11
C GLN A 162 2.61 21.78 1.01
N ASN A 163 2.71 20.69 0.28
CA ASN A 163 1.61 19.77 0.09
C ASN A 163 1.44 18.87 1.32
N ILE A 164 0.22 18.75 1.81
CA ILE A 164 -0.13 17.77 2.86
C ILE A 164 -0.03 16.32 2.36
N TRP A 165 0.07 16.14 1.07
CA TRP A 165 0.23 14.85 0.42
C TRP A 165 1.70 14.55 0.15
N LYS A 166 2.17 13.44 0.69
CA LYS A 166 3.50 12.91 0.39
C LYS A 166 3.39 11.89 -0.72
N GLU A 167 4.19 12.08 -1.75
CA GLU A 167 4.24 11.21 -2.91
C GLU A 167 5.22 10.07 -2.68
N ILE A 168 4.74 8.85 -2.86
CA ILE A 168 5.51 7.62 -2.74
C ILE A 168 5.59 7.00 -4.13
N PRO A 169 6.73 7.08 -4.80
CA PRO A 169 6.93 6.44 -6.10
C PRO A 169 6.73 4.95 -6.00
N VAL A 170 6.00 4.39 -6.96
CA VAL A 170 5.73 2.96 -7.03
C VAL A 170 6.06 2.40 -8.40
N GLN A 171 6.44 1.13 -8.43
CA GLN A 171 6.73 0.35 -9.63
C GLN A 171 6.15 -1.05 -9.49
N THR A 172 6.17 -1.81 -10.57
CA THR A 172 5.76 -3.21 -10.57
C THR A 172 6.52 -3.98 -9.49
N ASN A 173 5.82 -4.86 -8.79
CA ASN A 173 6.29 -5.69 -7.67
C ASN A 173 6.55 -4.93 -6.36
N ASP A 174 6.24 -3.65 -6.26
CA ASP A 174 6.23 -2.96 -4.98
C ASP A 174 5.04 -3.40 -4.14
N VAL A 175 5.28 -3.62 -2.85
CA VAL A 175 4.24 -3.81 -1.84
C VAL A 175 4.40 -2.72 -0.78
N LEU A 176 3.36 -1.92 -0.62
CA LEU A 176 3.26 -0.93 0.46
C LEU A 176 2.52 -1.57 1.63
N VAL A 177 3.05 -1.38 2.83
CA VAL A 177 2.46 -1.85 4.10
C VAL A 177 2.22 -0.65 4.99
N PHE A 178 0.97 -0.47 5.44
CA PHE A 178 0.58 0.71 6.21
C PHE A 178 -0.66 0.39 7.10
N PRO A 179 -0.89 1.17 8.17
CA PRO A 179 -2.08 0.99 9.01
C PRO A 179 -3.33 1.51 8.32
N GLY A 180 -4.46 0.88 8.59
CA GLY A 180 -5.74 1.21 7.95
C GLY A 180 -6.24 2.64 8.18
N TRP A 181 -5.81 3.31 9.25
CA TRP A 181 -6.15 4.71 9.52
C TRP A 181 -5.41 5.71 8.63
N LEU A 182 -4.35 5.29 7.93
CA LEU A 182 -3.53 6.19 7.10
C LEU A 182 -4.30 6.59 5.84
N LYS A 183 -4.73 7.85 5.78
CA LYS A 183 -5.42 8.40 4.61
C LYS A 183 -4.51 8.44 3.40
N HIS A 184 -5.00 7.93 2.30
CA HIS A 184 -4.23 7.82 1.07
C HIS A 184 -5.12 7.86 -0.18
N LYS A 185 -4.47 8.03 -1.32
CA LYS A 185 -5.07 8.00 -2.65
C LYS A 185 -4.01 7.62 -3.67
N THR A 186 -4.40 7.52 -4.94
CA THR A 186 -3.44 7.37 -6.03
C THR A 186 -3.54 8.52 -7.02
N GLN A 187 -2.43 8.85 -7.66
CA GLN A 187 -2.46 9.71 -8.86
C GLN A 187 -3.19 8.97 -10.00
N PRO A 188 -3.78 9.69 -10.95
CA PRO A 188 -4.33 9.11 -12.15
C PRO A 188 -3.25 8.36 -12.96
N ASN A 189 -3.65 7.27 -13.59
CA ASN A 189 -2.80 6.59 -14.56
C ASN A 189 -2.78 7.40 -15.87
N ASN A 190 -1.61 7.95 -16.22
CA ASN A 190 -1.43 8.77 -17.42
C ASN A 190 -0.90 7.97 -18.63
N THR A 191 -0.80 6.64 -18.50
CA THR A 191 -0.32 5.75 -19.57
C THR A 191 -1.46 5.06 -20.30
N ASN A 192 -1.17 4.42 -21.43
CA ASN A 192 -2.14 3.55 -22.12
C ASN A 192 -2.17 2.13 -21.56
N ASP A 193 -1.18 1.78 -20.72
CA ASP A 193 -1.13 0.50 -20.05
C ASP A 193 -1.88 0.55 -18.72
N ASP A 194 -2.50 -0.57 -18.36
CA ASP A 194 -3.22 -0.68 -17.10
C ASP A 194 -2.25 -0.73 -15.91
N ARG A 195 -2.56 0.02 -14.85
CA ARG A 195 -1.98 -0.18 -13.51
C ARG A 195 -2.88 -1.12 -12.74
N ILE A 196 -2.31 -2.19 -12.18
CA ILE A 196 -3.05 -3.26 -11.49
C ILE A 196 -2.52 -3.38 -10.07
N VAL A 197 -3.42 -3.24 -9.10
CA VAL A 197 -3.09 -3.24 -7.67
C VAL A 197 -3.96 -4.25 -6.93
N LEU A 198 -3.32 -5.18 -6.23
CA LEU A 198 -3.95 -6.05 -5.25
C LEU A 198 -3.92 -5.34 -3.88
N SER A 199 -5.07 -5.12 -3.30
CA SER A 199 -5.22 -4.54 -1.96
C SER A 199 -5.75 -5.59 -0.98
N VAL A 200 -5.23 -5.57 0.25
CA VAL A 200 -5.62 -6.53 1.29
C VAL A 200 -5.74 -5.83 2.64
N ASN A 201 -6.87 -6.00 3.27
CA ASN A 201 -7.13 -5.62 4.66
C ASN A 201 -6.84 -6.81 5.57
N TYR A 202 -6.07 -6.58 6.63
CA TYR A 202 -5.80 -7.57 7.66
C TYR A 202 -6.63 -7.29 8.91
N GLU A 203 -6.98 -8.36 9.58
CA GLU A 203 -7.54 -8.36 10.94
C GLU A 203 -6.59 -9.05 11.91
N SER A 204 -6.85 -8.84 13.22
CA SER A 204 -6.14 -9.51 14.31
C SER A 204 -7.13 -10.13 15.31
N HIS A 205 -6.75 -11.27 15.88
CA HIS A 205 -7.42 -11.94 16.98
C HIS A 205 -6.47 -12.12 18.14
#